data_4ef46a7c54e29f6f36935561d6330a90
#
_entry.id   4ef46a7c54e29f6f36935561d6330a90
#
_cell.length_a   1.000
_cell.length_b   1.000
_cell.length_c   1.000
_cell.angle_alpha   90.00
_cell.angle_beta   90.00
_cell.angle_gamma   90.00
#
_symmetry.space_group_name_H-M   'P 1'
#
loop_
_entity.id
_entity.type
_entity.pdbx_description
1 polymer ?
#
loop_
_entity_poly.entity_id
_entity_poly.type
_entity_poly.pdbx_seq_one_letter_code
_entity_poly.pdbx_strand_id
1 'polypeptide(L)'
;MKLQKVAVVSKVGSKESEKAVKDVAKKLLAKKSTVYTITSIDIDGTKKIETLEELKKIKLDLVISLGGDGTTLRVFRNLDNEVPILTINVGGNRGILSEITIDEIDDAIEQILKGKFFLDKRIRVVASCGGKEFPPALNEIYISRTNLTKTSEI
;
A
#
# COMPACT_ATOMS: atom_id res chain seq x y z
N MET A 1 11.82 13.94 -6.86
CA MET A 1 12.09 12.79 -5.95
C MET A 1 12.78 11.70 -6.74
N LYS A 2 13.76 10.99 -6.18
CA LYS A 2 14.36 9.84 -6.86
C LYS A 2 13.56 8.59 -6.47
N LEU A 3 13.13 7.81 -7.45
CA LEU A 3 12.45 6.53 -7.22
C LEU A 3 13.46 5.38 -7.37
N GLN A 4 14.37 5.23 -6.42
CA GLN A 4 15.40 4.18 -6.47
C GLN A 4 14.87 2.83 -5.99
N LYS A 5 14.08 2.82 -4.92
CA LYS A 5 13.49 1.62 -4.33
C LYS A 5 12.00 1.80 -4.16
N VAL A 6 11.24 1.08 -4.95
CA VAL A 6 9.77 1.16 -4.96
C VAL A 6 9.18 -0.20 -4.67
N ALA A 7 8.21 -0.27 -3.76
CA ALA A 7 7.43 -1.47 -3.56
C ALA A 7 6.07 -1.34 -4.26
N VAL A 8 5.62 -2.43 -4.88
CA VAL A 8 4.31 -2.54 -5.52
C VAL A 8 3.54 -3.64 -4.82
N VAL A 9 2.45 -3.26 -4.18
CA VAL A 9 1.57 -4.16 -3.41
C VAL A 9 0.23 -4.25 -4.09
N SER A 10 -0.26 -5.46 -4.32
CA SER A 10 -1.56 -5.67 -4.97
C SER A 10 -2.53 -6.50 -4.13
N LYS A 11 -3.79 -6.47 -4.54
CA LYS A 11 -4.79 -7.43 -4.08
C LYS A 11 -4.42 -8.81 -4.62
N VAL A 12 -4.36 -9.80 -3.72
CA VAL A 12 -4.07 -11.19 -4.10
C VAL A 12 -5.30 -11.80 -4.78
N GLY A 13 -5.06 -12.61 -5.83
CA GLY A 13 -6.10 -13.38 -6.52
C GLY A 13 -6.98 -12.60 -7.50
N SER A 14 -6.62 -11.37 -7.87
CA SER A 14 -7.30 -10.60 -8.92
C SER A 14 -6.43 -10.53 -10.18
N LYS A 15 -6.93 -11.07 -11.29
CA LYS A 15 -6.24 -11.02 -12.59
C LYS A 15 -5.95 -9.59 -13.07
N GLU A 16 -6.88 -8.66 -12.80
CA GLU A 16 -6.71 -7.25 -13.13
C GLU A 16 -5.58 -6.63 -12.32
N SER A 17 -5.53 -6.91 -11.01
CA SER A 17 -4.44 -6.47 -10.16
C SER A 17 -3.10 -7.06 -10.57
N GLU A 18 -3.04 -8.32 -10.97
CA GLU A 18 -1.80 -8.97 -11.46
C GLU A 18 -1.30 -8.33 -12.75
N LYS A 19 -2.20 -8.03 -13.70
CA LYS A 19 -1.85 -7.28 -14.92
C LYS A 19 -1.30 -5.90 -14.56
N ALA A 20 -2.00 -5.17 -13.70
CA ALA A 20 -1.58 -3.84 -13.27
C ALA A 20 -0.20 -3.84 -12.59
N VAL A 21 0.09 -4.83 -11.74
CA VAL A 21 1.42 -4.98 -11.11
C VAL A 21 2.50 -5.18 -12.18
N LYS A 22 2.27 -6.04 -13.18
CA LYS A 22 3.23 -6.27 -14.27
C LYS A 22 3.53 -4.99 -15.04
N ASP A 23 2.50 -4.23 -15.38
CA ASP A 23 2.64 -3.00 -16.16
C ASP A 23 3.37 -1.91 -15.36
N VAL A 24 2.99 -1.72 -14.10
CA VAL A 24 3.66 -0.77 -13.19
C VAL A 24 5.11 -1.16 -12.93
N ALA A 25 5.38 -2.45 -12.66
CA ALA A 25 6.73 -2.93 -12.41
C ALA A 25 7.64 -2.73 -13.62
N LYS A 26 7.18 -3.03 -14.84
CA LYS A 26 7.94 -2.79 -16.08
C LYS A 26 8.29 -1.31 -16.26
N LYS A 27 7.33 -0.39 -16.01
CA LYS A 27 7.56 1.05 -16.09
C LYS A 27 8.62 1.52 -15.11
N LEU A 28 8.57 1.04 -13.86
CA LEU A 28 9.55 1.37 -12.84
C LEU A 28 10.95 0.80 -13.15
N LEU A 29 11.02 -0.44 -13.63
CA LEU A 29 12.26 -1.07 -14.05
C LEU A 29 12.92 -0.31 -15.22
N ALA A 30 12.12 0.14 -16.18
CA ALA A 30 12.61 0.98 -17.29
C ALA A 30 13.19 2.33 -16.81
N LYS A 31 12.74 2.84 -15.66
CA LYS A 31 13.29 4.02 -14.99
C LYS A 31 14.48 3.70 -14.07
N LYS A 32 15.02 2.46 -14.14
CA LYS A 32 16.15 1.95 -13.33
C LYS A 32 15.87 1.91 -11.82
N SER A 33 14.61 1.79 -11.43
CA SER A 33 14.22 1.55 -10.04
C SER A 33 14.46 0.08 -9.65
N THR A 34 14.86 -0.17 -8.41
CA THR A 34 14.76 -1.49 -7.80
C THR A 34 13.31 -1.67 -7.35
N VAL A 35 12.63 -2.64 -7.94
CA VAL A 35 11.20 -2.89 -7.69
C VAL A 35 11.03 -4.10 -6.80
N TYR A 36 10.32 -3.94 -5.70
CA TYR A 36 9.88 -4.99 -4.80
C TYR A 36 8.40 -5.28 -5.04
N THR A 37 8.02 -6.54 -5.12
CA THR A 37 6.62 -6.90 -5.39
C THR A 37 6.05 -7.82 -4.31
N ILE A 38 4.83 -7.53 -3.88
CA ILE A 38 4.00 -8.41 -3.06
C ILE A 38 2.78 -8.76 -3.90
N THR A 39 2.84 -9.90 -4.55
CA THR A 39 1.84 -10.40 -5.49
C THR A 39 1.91 -11.92 -5.58
N SER A 40 0.85 -12.55 -6.10
CA SER A 40 0.79 -14.00 -6.36
C SER A 40 1.65 -14.45 -7.55
N ILE A 41 2.11 -13.54 -8.39
CA ILE A 41 2.86 -13.85 -9.61
C ILE A 41 4.32 -13.42 -9.50
N ASP A 42 5.17 -14.11 -10.23
CA ASP A 42 6.57 -13.71 -10.43
C ASP A 42 6.68 -12.75 -11.61
N ILE A 43 7.51 -11.73 -11.46
CA ILE A 43 7.72 -10.69 -12.46
C ILE A 43 9.24 -10.52 -12.64
N ASP A 44 9.71 -10.78 -13.84
CA ASP A 44 11.13 -10.67 -14.15
C ASP A 44 11.71 -9.30 -13.82
N GLY A 45 12.89 -9.31 -13.21
CA GLY A 45 13.61 -8.10 -12.81
C GLY A 45 13.12 -7.49 -11.49
N THR A 46 12.05 -8.02 -10.87
CA THR A 46 11.62 -7.58 -9.54
C THR A 46 12.17 -8.47 -8.42
N LYS A 47 12.13 -7.94 -7.21
CA LYS A 47 12.42 -8.68 -5.98
C LYS A 47 11.11 -9.04 -5.31
N LYS A 48 10.73 -10.30 -5.34
CA LYS A 48 9.53 -10.78 -4.67
C LYS A 48 9.73 -10.78 -3.15
N ILE A 49 8.71 -10.34 -2.44
CA ILE A 49 8.63 -10.32 -0.99
C ILE A 49 7.35 -11.04 -0.56
N GLU A 50 7.44 -11.88 0.44
CA GLU A 50 6.33 -12.72 0.88
C GLU A 50 5.37 -11.97 1.81
N THR A 51 5.90 -11.08 2.66
CA THR A 51 5.09 -10.37 3.65
C THR A 51 5.32 -8.87 3.63
N LEU A 52 4.31 -8.10 4.06
CA LEU A 52 4.42 -6.64 4.18
C LEU A 52 5.42 -6.23 5.28
N GLU A 53 5.59 -7.05 6.31
CA GLU A 53 6.54 -6.81 7.39
C GLU A 53 7.98 -6.75 6.91
N GLU A 54 8.32 -7.50 5.85
CA GLU A 54 9.66 -7.45 5.25
C GLU A 54 9.98 -6.09 4.64
N LEU A 55 8.96 -5.35 4.17
CA LEU A 55 9.14 -3.99 3.63
C LEU A 55 9.67 -3.02 4.67
N LYS A 56 9.38 -3.22 5.96
CA LYS A 56 9.88 -2.39 7.06
C LYS A 56 11.41 -2.39 7.17
N LYS A 57 12.04 -3.45 6.68
CA LYS A 57 13.51 -3.61 6.68
C LYS A 57 14.18 -2.93 5.48
N ILE A 58 13.39 -2.40 4.55
CA ILE A 58 13.87 -1.82 3.31
C ILE A 58 13.61 -0.32 3.33
N LYS A 59 14.65 0.49 3.18
CA LYS A 59 14.47 1.93 2.99
C LYS A 59 13.87 2.19 1.60
N LEU A 60 12.56 2.32 1.54
CA LEU A 60 11.79 2.58 0.33
C LEU A 60 11.63 4.09 0.11
N ASP A 61 11.58 4.49 -1.17
CA ASP A 61 11.25 5.85 -1.58
C ASP A 61 9.75 6.03 -1.77
N LEU A 62 9.05 4.96 -2.19
CA LEU A 62 7.62 4.96 -2.46
C LEU A 62 7.05 3.54 -2.33
N VAL A 63 5.82 3.44 -1.86
CA VAL A 63 5.00 2.24 -2.01
C VAL A 63 3.82 2.56 -2.93
N ILE A 64 3.57 1.70 -3.91
CA ILE A 64 2.41 1.77 -4.79
C ILE A 64 1.43 0.67 -4.37
N SER A 65 0.23 1.07 -3.95
CA SER A 65 -0.87 0.17 -3.59
C SER A 65 -1.83 0.03 -4.76
N LEU A 66 -1.91 -1.16 -5.35
CA LEU A 66 -2.77 -1.47 -6.49
C LEU A 66 -4.02 -2.25 -6.03
N GLY A 67 -5.16 -1.60 -6.00
CA GLY A 67 -6.42 -2.21 -5.57
C GLY A 67 -7.39 -1.19 -5.00
N GLY A 68 -8.35 -1.64 -4.22
CA GLY A 68 -9.28 -0.77 -3.49
C GLY A 68 -8.79 -0.43 -2.07
N ASP A 69 -9.67 0.21 -1.29
CA ASP A 69 -9.38 0.70 0.06
C ASP A 69 -8.84 -0.38 1.00
N GLY A 70 -9.32 -1.62 0.93
CA GLY A 70 -8.83 -2.70 1.76
C GLY A 70 -7.34 -3.04 1.52
N THR A 71 -6.86 -2.95 0.28
CA THR A 71 -5.42 -3.13 -0.03
C THR A 71 -4.62 -1.98 0.54
N THR A 72 -5.10 -0.77 0.37
CA THR A 72 -4.49 0.47 0.88
C THR A 72 -4.40 0.45 2.41
N LEU A 73 -5.47 0.12 3.10
CA LEU A 73 -5.48 0.00 4.58
C LEU A 73 -4.48 -1.05 5.08
N ARG A 74 -4.37 -2.18 4.37
CA ARG A 74 -3.39 -3.22 4.70
C ARG A 74 -1.95 -2.69 4.56
N VAL A 75 -1.66 -1.89 3.53
CA VAL A 75 -0.36 -1.26 3.33
C VAL A 75 -0.08 -0.27 4.47
N PHE A 76 -1.00 0.64 4.76
CA PHE A 76 -0.84 1.62 5.83
C PHE A 76 -0.60 0.99 7.21
N ARG A 77 -1.28 -0.11 7.50
CA ARG A 77 -1.14 -0.83 8.78
C ARG A 77 0.26 -1.44 8.97
N ASN A 78 0.93 -1.78 7.89
CA ASN A 78 2.17 -2.55 7.91
C ASN A 78 3.41 -1.74 7.53
N LEU A 79 3.30 -0.45 7.27
CA LEU A 79 4.44 0.40 6.92
C LEU A 79 4.72 1.45 7.99
N ASP A 80 5.96 1.88 8.04
CA ASP A 80 6.39 2.98 8.88
C ASP A 80 5.85 4.33 8.36
N ASN A 81 5.81 5.34 9.25
CA ASN A 81 5.17 6.61 8.99
C ASN A 81 5.84 7.46 7.90
N GLU A 82 7.09 7.17 7.56
CA GLU A 82 7.90 8.03 6.71
C GLU A 82 7.88 7.66 5.22
N VAL A 83 7.28 6.51 4.87
CA VAL A 83 7.23 6.07 3.47
C VAL A 83 5.95 6.58 2.81
N PRO A 84 6.05 7.42 1.76
CA PRO A 84 4.87 7.84 1.00
C PRO A 84 4.22 6.66 0.27
N ILE A 85 2.90 6.72 0.14
CA ILE A 85 2.11 5.69 -0.53
C ILE A 85 1.31 6.35 -1.64
N LEU A 86 1.45 5.83 -2.87
CA LEU A 86 0.58 6.16 -3.99
C LEU A 86 -0.50 5.07 -4.09
N THR A 87 -1.74 5.45 -3.97
CA THR A 87 -2.88 4.54 -4.00
C THR A 87 -3.58 4.60 -5.35
N ILE A 88 -3.68 3.44 -6.01
CA ILE A 88 -4.20 3.33 -7.37
C ILE A 88 -5.38 2.37 -7.37
N ASN A 89 -6.53 2.85 -7.82
CA ASN A 89 -7.68 2.00 -8.04
C ASN A 89 -7.48 1.09 -9.26
N VAL A 90 -7.69 -0.20 -9.06
CA VAL A 90 -7.61 -1.21 -10.12
C VAL A 90 -8.95 -1.93 -10.20
N GLY A 91 -9.77 -1.51 -11.13
CA GLY A 91 -11.10 -2.06 -11.36
C GLY A 91 -12.15 -1.68 -10.31
N GLY A 92 -13.43 -1.79 -10.66
CA GLY A 92 -14.54 -1.50 -9.77
C GLY A 92 -14.74 -0.01 -9.44
N ASN A 93 -15.53 0.26 -8.42
CA ASN A 93 -15.78 1.61 -7.96
C ASN A 93 -14.53 2.18 -7.27
N ARG A 94 -14.21 3.44 -7.56
CA ARG A 94 -13.10 4.15 -6.92
C ARG A 94 -13.40 4.29 -5.42
N GLY A 95 -12.48 3.79 -4.61
CA GLY A 95 -12.54 3.95 -3.16
C GLY A 95 -12.16 5.38 -2.71
N ILE A 96 -12.45 5.69 -1.46
CA ILE A 96 -12.14 7.00 -0.86
C ILE A 96 -10.62 7.21 -0.72
N LEU A 97 -9.87 6.13 -0.54
CA LEU A 97 -8.42 6.18 -0.34
C LEU A 97 -7.61 6.13 -1.63
N SER A 98 -8.26 6.01 -2.79
CA SER A 98 -7.57 5.94 -4.08
C SER A 98 -7.33 7.32 -4.66
N GLU A 99 -6.06 7.68 -4.84
CA GLU A 99 -5.65 8.98 -5.40
C GLU A 99 -5.87 9.04 -6.91
N ILE A 100 -5.53 7.96 -7.62
CA ILE A 100 -5.61 7.88 -9.08
C ILE A 100 -6.20 6.53 -9.54
N THR A 101 -6.53 6.46 -10.82
CA THR A 101 -6.85 5.21 -11.53
C THR A 101 -5.60 4.67 -12.24
N ILE A 102 -5.68 3.42 -12.73
CA ILE A 102 -4.54 2.78 -13.39
C ILE A 102 -4.14 3.50 -14.68
N ASP A 103 -5.07 4.14 -15.38
CA ASP A 103 -4.82 4.85 -16.63
C ASP A 103 -3.98 6.13 -16.43
N GLU A 104 -3.97 6.67 -15.21
CA GLU A 104 -3.24 7.89 -14.83
C GLU A 104 -1.81 7.60 -14.35
N ILE A 105 -1.38 6.33 -14.31
CA ILE A 105 -0.10 5.93 -13.68
C ILE A 105 1.14 6.54 -14.34
N ASP A 106 1.13 6.70 -15.66
CA ASP A 106 2.28 7.24 -16.39
C ASP A 106 2.53 8.71 -16.03
N ASP A 107 1.47 9.50 -16.05
CA ASP A 107 1.51 10.91 -15.65
C ASP A 107 1.91 11.06 -14.18
N ALA A 108 1.33 10.22 -13.30
CA ALA A 108 1.66 10.25 -11.88
C ALA A 108 3.14 9.96 -11.62
N ILE A 109 3.71 8.93 -12.23
CA ILE A 109 5.14 8.62 -12.11
C ILE A 109 5.99 9.79 -12.63
N GLU A 110 5.64 10.40 -13.75
CA GLU A 110 6.37 11.54 -14.28
C GLU A 110 6.30 12.77 -13.35
N GLN A 111 5.12 13.08 -12.82
CA GLN A 111 4.96 14.20 -11.88
C GLN A 111 5.77 13.97 -10.59
N ILE A 112 5.77 12.76 -10.07
CA ILE A 112 6.56 12.39 -8.89
C ILE A 112 8.06 12.56 -9.17
N LEU A 113 8.55 12.10 -10.32
CA LEU A 113 9.95 12.27 -10.71
C LEU A 113 10.35 13.74 -10.85
N LYS A 114 9.46 14.58 -11.38
CA LYS A 114 9.62 16.03 -11.50
C LYS A 114 9.48 16.77 -10.16
N GLY A 115 9.11 16.09 -9.07
CA GLY A 115 8.86 16.70 -7.76
C GLY A 115 7.54 17.48 -7.69
N LYS A 116 6.64 17.28 -8.64
CA LYS A 116 5.34 17.94 -8.73
C LYS A 116 4.25 17.06 -8.09
N PHE A 117 4.22 17.02 -6.77
CA PHE A 117 3.22 16.29 -5.98
C PHE A 117 3.07 16.93 -4.62
N PHE A 118 1.97 16.61 -3.95
CA PHE A 118 1.73 16.94 -2.57
C PHE A 118 1.75 15.67 -1.73
N LEU A 119 2.23 15.78 -0.48
CA LEU A 119 2.12 14.71 0.51
C LEU A 119 0.95 15.04 1.44
N ASP A 120 -0.12 14.26 1.33
CA ASP A 120 -1.22 14.31 2.27
C ASP A 120 -0.85 13.49 3.51
N LYS A 121 -0.67 14.20 4.64
CA LYS A 121 -0.33 13.57 5.92
C LYS A 121 -1.60 13.09 6.61
N ARG A 122 -1.69 11.78 6.81
CA ARG A 122 -2.79 11.14 7.51
C ARG A 122 -2.37 10.75 8.92
N ILE A 123 -3.18 11.09 9.92
CA ILE A 123 -3.04 10.56 11.28
C ILE A 123 -3.45 9.11 11.32
N ARG A 124 -2.82 8.35 12.21
CA ARG A 124 -3.21 6.96 12.49
C ARG A 124 -3.52 6.82 13.97
N VAL A 125 -4.47 5.94 14.27
CA VAL A 125 -4.89 5.63 15.65
C VAL A 125 -4.20 4.36 16.09
N VAL A 126 -3.68 4.36 17.32
CA VAL A 126 -3.07 3.19 17.96
C VAL A 126 -3.85 2.87 19.22
N ALA A 127 -4.18 1.60 19.44
CA ALA A 127 -4.73 1.12 20.68
C ALA A 127 -3.68 0.39 21.50
N SER A 128 -3.78 0.52 22.82
CA SER A 128 -3.03 -0.29 23.77
C SER A 128 -3.98 -0.91 24.78
N CYS A 129 -3.73 -2.16 25.16
CA CYS A 129 -4.49 -2.85 26.19
C CYS A 129 -3.58 -3.85 26.93
N GLY A 130 -3.62 -3.82 28.25
CA GLY A 130 -2.82 -4.73 29.08
C GLY A 130 -1.30 -4.62 28.83
N GLY A 131 -0.79 -3.42 28.52
CA GLY A 131 0.61 -3.20 28.18
C GLY A 131 1.04 -3.63 26.77
N LYS A 132 0.11 -4.12 25.96
CA LYS A 132 0.34 -4.50 24.56
C LYS A 132 -0.20 -3.41 23.63
N GLU A 133 0.65 -2.95 22.72
CA GLU A 133 0.27 -2.05 21.65
C GLU A 133 -0.16 -2.82 20.41
N PHE A 134 -1.24 -2.39 19.77
CA PHE A 134 -1.77 -2.98 18.53
C PHE A 134 -1.27 -2.20 17.30
N PRO A 135 -1.26 -2.84 16.11
CA PRO A 135 -0.86 -2.15 14.89
C PRO A 135 -1.70 -0.90 14.63
N PRO A 136 -1.08 0.17 14.11
CA PRO A 136 -1.79 1.42 13.82
C PRO A 136 -2.88 1.23 12.76
N ALA A 137 -4.02 1.88 12.95
CA ALA A 137 -5.13 1.92 12.02
C ALA A 137 -5.24 3.31 11.37
N LEU A 138 -5.57 3.35 10.08
CA LEU A 138 -5.82 4.60 9.35
C LEU A 138 -7.26 5.09 9.56
N ASN A 139 -8.23 4.17 9.53
CA ASN A 139 -9.65 4.50 9.66
C ASN A 139 -10.09 4.51 11.12
N GLU A 140 -10.29 3.31 11.69
CA GLU A 140 -10.83 3.14 13.03
C GLU A 140 -10.26 1.89 13.72
N ILE A 141 -10.44 1.85 15.03
CA ILE A 141 -10.23 0.67 15.86
C ILE A 141 -11.59 0.26 16.40
N TYR A 142 -12.00 -0.95 16.09
CA TYR A 142 -13.27 -1.50 16.50
C TYR A 142 -13.09 -2.44 17.70
N ILE A 143 -13.86 -2.19 18.75
CA ILE A 143 -13.92 -3.04 19.95
C ILE A 143 -15.26 -3.74 19.95
N SER A 144 -15.24 -5.06 19.95
CA SER A 144 -16.46 -5.87 20.00
C SER A 144 -16.39 -6.91 21.11
N ARG A 145 -17.55 -7.26 21.61
CA ARG A 145 -17.70 -8.40 22.54
C ARG A 145 -17.44 -9.72 21.79
N THR A 146 -16.76 -10.62 22.44
CA THR A 146 -16.55 -12.00 21.94
C THR A 146 -17.77 -12.91 22.15
N ASN A 147 -18.65 -12.55 23.10
CA ASN A 147 -19.86 -13.29 23.38
C ASN A 147 -21.09 -12.38 23.15
N LEU A 148 -21.92 -12.73 22.18
CA LEU A 148 -23.10 -11.95 21.77
C LEU A 148 -24.18 -11.83 22.85
N THR A 149 -24.18 -12.74 23.84
CA THR A 149 -25.20 -12.78 24.91
C THR A 149 -24.84 -12.00 26.16
N LYS A 150 -23.62 -11.48 26.25
CA LYS A 150 -23.16 -10.69 27.43
C LYS A 150 -22.92 -9.24 27.07
N THR A 151 -23.22 -8.33 27.98
CA THR A 151 -22.84 -6.91 27.88
C THR A 151 -21.33 -6.78 28.06
N SER A 152 -20.69 -5.91 27.26
CA SER A 152 -19.29 -5.56 27.47
C SER A 152 -19.23 -4.30 28.34
N GLU A 153 -18.43 -4.36 29.40
CA GLU A 153 -18.01 -3.19 30.17
C GLU A 153 -16.62 -2.79 29.68
N ILE A 154 -16.42 -1.52 29.40
CA ILE A 154 -15.16 -0.95 28.91
C ILE A 154 -14.64 0.01 29.98
#